data_8d756c6e2c9a21965c38c7e8836605d8
#
_entry.id   8d756c6e2c9a21965c38c7e8836605d8
#
_cell.length_a   1.000
_cell.length_b   1.000
_cell.length_c   1.000
_cell.angle_alpha   90.00
_cell.angle_beta   90.00
_cell.angle_gamma   90.00
#
_symmetry.space_group_name_H-M   'P 1'
#
loop_
_entity.id
_entity.type
_entity.pdbx_description
1 polymer ?
#
loop_
_entity_poly.entity_id
_entity_poly.type
_entity_poly.pdbx_seq_one_letter_code
_entity_poly.pdbx_strand_id
1 'polypeptide(L)'
;MSAHRTPAKVAQFAGNARDNDYFLLIGAAGMAAHLAGALKAHSTLPVVGVPLPGGMMDGLDSLLATLQMPKGVPVATMTVGKAGFINAAIFTAELLSLHNNEIKEKLDAFKLNGASL
;
A
#
# COMPACT_ATOMS: atom_id res chain seq x y z
N MET A 1 11.33 4.83 -6.67
CA MET A 1 11.87 3.56 -7.20
C MET A 1 10.85 2.90 -8.13
N SER A 2 11.27 1.94 -8.95
CA SER A 2 10.40 1.25 -9.89
C SER A 2 10.72 -0.24 -9.91
N ALA A 3 9.70 -1.10 -9.91
CA ALA A 3 9.89 -2.55 -10.00
C ALA A 3 10.62 -2.96 -11.29
N HIS A 4 10.36 -2.26 -12.40
CA HIS A 4 10.92 -2.59 -13.70
C HIS A 4 12.24 -1.88 -14.02
N ARG A 5 12.41 -0.61 -13.55
CA ARG A 5 13.58 0.21 -13.91
C ARG A 5 14.70 0.13 -12.89
N THR A 6 14.37 -0.12 -11.62
CA THR A 6 15.32 -0.17 -10.50
C THR A 6 15.03 -1.33 -9.56
N PRO A 7 14.93 -2.58 -10.05
CA PRO A 7 14.51 -3.74 -9.26
C PRO A 7 15.43 -3.99 -8.06
N ALA A 8 16.75 -3.82 -8.21
CA ALA A 8 17.70 -3.98 -7.12
C ALA A 8 17.45 -3.00 -5.96
N LYS A 9 17.09 -1.73 -6.27
CA LYS A 9 16.73 -0.75 -5.24
C LYS A 9 15.45 -1.14 -4.50
N VAL A 10 14.47 -1.70 -5.20
CA VAL A 10 13.23 -2.19 -4.58
C VAL A 10 13.52 -3.35 -3.64
N ALA A 11 14.31 -4.32 -4.08
CA ALA A 11 14.71 -5.47 -3.28
C ALA A 11 15.47 -5.06 -2.01
N GLN A 12 16.47 -4.19 -2.15
CA GLN A 12 17.25 -3.66 -1.02
C GLN A 12 16.37 -2.89 -0.03
N PHE A 13 15.52 -1.98 -0.51
CA PHE A 13 14.62 -1.20 0.34
C PHE A 13 13.66 -2.11 1.11
N ALA A 14 12.98 -3.02 0.42
CA ALA A 14 11.99 -3.89 1.02
C ALA A 14 12.64 -4.91 1.99
N GLY A 15 13.81 -5.45 1.64
CA GLY A 15 14.55 -6.38 2.50
C GLY A 15 15.02 -5.77 3.81
N ASN A 16 15.45 -4.51 3.78
CA ASN A 16 15.93 -3.80 4.97
C ASN A 16 14.82 -3.07 5.75
N ALA A 17 13.58 -3.07 5.24
CA ALA A 17 12.53 -2.24 5.80
C ALA A 17 12.22 -2.58 7.26
N ARG A 18 12.20 -3.85 7.63
CA ARG A 18 11.95 -4.28 9.01
C ARG A 18 13.05 -3.81 9.96
N ASP A 19 14.30 -3.90 9.55
CA ASP A 19 15.47 -3.50 10.35
C ASP A 19 15.57 -1.96 10.48
N ASN A 20 14.90 -1.23 9.60
CA ASN A 20 14.74 0.23 9.66
C ASN A 20 13.42 0.67 10.30
N ASP A 21 12.79 -0.17 11.13
CA ASP A 21 11.59 0.12 11.91
C ASP A 21 10.35 0.54 11.09
N TYR A 22 10.29 0.16 9.81
CA TYR A 22 9.05 0.33 9.05
C TYR A 22 8.00 -0.65 9.56
N PHE A 23 6.79 -0.14 9.76
CA PHE A 23 5.64 -0.93 10.20
C PHE A 23 4.92 -1.62 9.02
N LEU A 24 4.87 -0.95 7.88
CA LEU A 24 4.13 -1.35 6.69
C LEU A 24 4.76 -0.66 5.47
N LEU A 25 4.61 -1.23 4.28
CA LEU A 25 5.06 -0.64 3.03
C LEU A 25 3.86 -0.30 2.14
N ILE A 26 3.90 0.86 1.48
CA ILE A 26 2.89 1.26 0.50
C ILE A 26 3.55 1.31 -0.88
N GLY A 27 3.02 0.52 -1.82
CA GLY A 27 3.46 0.49 -3.21
C GLY A 27 2.39 1.03 -4.15
N ALA A 28 2.66 2.18 -4.80
CA ALA A 28 1.75 2.75 -5.78
C ALA A 28 2.33 2.63 -7.19
N ALA A 29 1.55 2.13 -8.12
CA ALA A 29 1.97 1.96 -9.52
C ALA A 29 0.77 1.95 -10.47
N GLY A 30 1.02 2.39 -11.71
CA GLY A 30 0.06 2.34 -12.81
C GLY A 30 0.44 1.30 -13.86
N MET A 31 -0.42 1.09 -14.84
CA MET A 31 -0.23 0.15 -15.95
C MET A 31 0.09 -1.28 -15.44
N ALA A 32 1.24 -1.85 -15.80
CA ALA A 32 1.75 -3.09 -15.20
C ALA A 32 2.25 -2.82 -13.77
N ALA A 33 1.35 -2.68 -12.83
CA ALA A 33 1.55 -2.16 -11.47
C ALA A 33 2.23 -3.19 -10.55
N HIS A 34 3.48 -3.54 -10.80
CA HIS A 34 4.21 -4.60 -10.12
C HIS A 34 4.93 -4.16 -8.83
N LEU A 35 4.92 -2.85 -8.49
CA LEU A 35 5.73 -2.35 -7.36
C LEU A 35 5.30 -2.96 -6.01
N ALA A 36 4.00 -3.01 -5.72
CA ALA A 36 3.51 -3.59 -4.46
C ALA A 36 3.86 -5.09 -4.35
N GLY A 37 3.69 -5.85 -5.43
CA GLY A 37 4.09 -7.25 -5.50
C GLY A 37 5.60 -7.45 -5.31
N ALA A 38 6.43 -6.59 -5.93
CA ALA A 38 7.87 -6.61 -5.77
C ALA A 38 8.32 -6.28 -4.33
N LEU A 39 7.69 -5.29 -3.69
CA LEU A 39 7.92 -4.99 -2.27
C LEU A 39 7.56 -6.21 -1.39
N LYS A 40 6.42 -6.85 -1.67
CA LYS A 40 5.97 -8.01 -0.90
C LYS A 40 6.87 -9.23 -1.09
N ALA A 41 7.43 -9.42 -2.27
CA ALA A 41 8.38 -10.51 -2.56
C ALA A 41 9.67 -10.43 -1.72
N HIS A 42 10.06 -9.24 -1.30
CA HIS A 42 11.31 -8.99 -0.56
C HIS A 42 11.11 -8.58 0.90
N SER A 43 9.87 -8.56 1.41
CA SER A 43 9.61 -8.16 2.80
C SER A 43 8.56 -9.05 3.47
N THR A 44 8.76 -9.32 4.76
CA THR A 44 7.76 -9.95 5.62
C THR A 44 6.77 -8.94 6.22
N LEU A 45 7.00 -7.64 6.03
CA LEU A 45 6.05 -6.60 6.45
C LEU A 45 4.74 -6.67 5.65
N PRO A 46 3.63 -6.19 6.22
CA PRO A 46 2.42 -5.92 5.45
C PRO A 46 2.72 -4.98 4.28
N VAL A 47 2.11 -5.24 3.12
CA VAL A 47 2.21 -4.36 1.95
C VAL A 47 0.81 -3.94 1.51
N VAL A 48 0.64 -2.64 1.32
CA VAL A 48 -0.56 -2.03 0.75
C VAL A 48 -0.26 -1.58 -0.67
N GLY A 49 -1.11 -1.98 -1.61
CA GLY A 49 -1.04 -1.58 -3.01
C GLY A 49 -2.02 -0.46 -3.33
N VAL A 50 -1.57 0.56 -4.05
CA VAL A 50 -2.40 1.64 -4.57
C VAL A 50 -2.30 1.65 -6.09
N PRO A 51 -3.32 1.15 -6.82
CA PRO A 51 -3.36 1.23 -8.27
C PRO A 51 -3.47 2.69 -8.72
N LEU A 52 -2.78 3.06 -9.81
CA LEU A 52 -2.84 4.41 -10.36
C LEU A 52 -3.62 4.43 -11.67
N PRO A 53 -4.41 5.50 -11.95
CA PRO A 53 -5.13 5.68 -13.20
C PRO A 53 -4.17 5.99 -14.35
N GLY A 54 -4.70 6.12 -15.57
CA GLY A 54 -3.97 6.55 -16.76
C GLY A 54 -3.43 5.42 -17.65
N GLY A 55 -3.72 4.16 -17.31
CA GLY A 55 -3.48 2.99 -18.18
C GLY A 55 -4.74 2.56 -18.94
N MET A 56 -4.84 1.28 -19.28
CA MET A 56 -6.02 0.71 -19.95
C MET A 56 -7.26 0.86 -19.06
N MET A 57 -8.36 1.34 -19.66
CA MET A 57 -9.63 1.58 -18.98
C MET A 57 -9.47 2.39 -17.68
N ASP A 58 -8.59 3.40 -17.75
CA ASP A 58 -8.29 4.36 -16.68
C ASP A 58 -7.90 3.71 -15.34
N GLY A 59 -7.10 2.66 -15.41
CA GLY A 59 -6.52 2.01 -14.22
C GLY A 59 -7.08 0.62 -13.91
N LEU A 60 -7.92 0.03 -14.75
CA LEU A 60 -8.33 -1.37 -14.57
C LEU A 60 -7.13 -2.32 -14.66
N ASP A 61 -6.20 -2.05 -15.58
CA ASP A 61 -4.95 -2.79 -15.72
C ASP A 61 -4.11 -2.75 -14.43
N SER A 62 -3.93 -1.57 -13.85
CA SER A 62 -3.18 -1.41 -12.59
C SER A 62 -3.90 -2.03 -11.39
N LEU A 63 -5.24 -1.94 -11.34
CA LEU A 63 -6.05 -2.58 -10.32
C LEU A 63 -5.87 -4.11 -10.36
N LEU A 64 -6.03 -4.72 -11.54
CA LEU A 64 -5.88 -6.17 -11.68
C LEU A 64 -4.44 -6.63 -11.42
N ALA A 65 -3.44 -5.88 -11.88
CA ALA A 65 -2.02 -6.19 -11.63
C ALA A 65 -1.65 -6.11 -10.13
N THR A 66 -2.30 -5.25 -9.37
CA THR A 66 -2.07 -5.10 -7.92
C THR A 66 -2.87 -6.13 -7.11
N LEU A 67 -4.12 -6.39 -7.51
CA LEU A 67 -5.06 -7.23 -6.77
C LEU A 67 -4.78 -8.74 -6.92
N GLN A 68 -4.46 -9.20 -8.14
CA GLN A 68 -4.35 -10.62 -8.50
C GLN A 68 -3.01 -11.23 -8.05
N MET A 69 -2.75 -11.20 -6.75
CA MET A 69 -1.54 -11.77 -6.17
C MET A 69 -1.66 -13.29 -5.99
N PRO A 70 -0.56 -14.04 -6.15
CA PRO A 70 -0.57 -15.48 -5.95
C PRO A 70 -0.79 -15.85 -4.47
N LYS A 71 -1.30 -17.06 -4.25
CA LYS A 71 -1.47 -17.65 -2.91
C LYS A 71 -0.15 -17.60 -2.12
N GLY A 72 -0.20 -17.05 -0.90
CA GLY A 72 0.94 -16.94 0.00
C GLY A 72 1.70 -15.61 -0.10
N VAL A 73 1.36 -14.74 -1.06
CA VAL A 73 2.00 -13.42 -1.27
C VAL A 73 0.93 -12.32 -1.28
N PRO A 74 0.29 -12.01 -0.15
CA PRO A 74 -0.82 -11.05 -0.11
C PRO A 74 -0.37 -9.60 -0.23
N VAL A 75 -1.17 -8.79 -0.96
CA VAL A 75 -1.10 -7.33 -0.99
C VAL A 75 -2.49 -6.79 -0.67
N ALA A 76 -2.62 -5.95 0.36
CA ALA A 76 -3.87 -5.25 0.67
C ALA A 76 -4.09 -4.13 -0.35
N THR A 77 -5.05 -4.30 -1.27
CA THR A 77 -5.23 -3.38 -2.40
C THR A 77 -6.29 -2.33 -2.09
N MET A 78 -5.92 -1.06 -2.24
CA MET A 78 -6.81 0.10 -2.08
C MET A 78 -7.47 0.48 -3.41
N THR A 79 -8.36 1.47 -3.37
CA THR A 79 -9.01 2.00 -4.58
C THR A 79 -8.02 2.72 -5.50
N VAL A 80 -8.41 2.90 -6.76
CA VAL A 80 -7.57 3.53 -7.79
C VAL A 80 -7.39 5.03 -7.51
N GLY A 81 -6.18 5.53 -7.66
CA GLY A 81 -5.84 6.95 -7.68
C GLY A 81 -5.72 7.60 -6.31
N LYS A 82 -6.01 8.92 -6.24
CA LYS A 82 -5.79 9.74 -5.05
C LYS A 82 -6.49 9.21 -3.81
N ALA A 83 -7.74 8.76 -3.94
CA ALA A 83 -8.48 8.18 -2.83
C ALA A 83 -7.80 6.93 -2.25
N GLY A 84 -7.10 6.17 -3.09
CA GLY A 84 -6.32 5.00 -2.66
C GLY A 84 -5.18 5.34 -1.71
N PHE A 85 -4.47 6.46 -1.93
CA PHE A 85 -3.43 6.93 -0.99
C PHE A 85 -4.03 7.35 0.35
N ILE A 86 -5.15 8.06 0.33
CA ILE A 86 -5.86 8.48 1.54
C ILE A 86 -6.31 7.25 2.33
N ASN A 87 -6.95 6.30 1.67
CA ASN A 87 -7.39 5.07 2.30
C ASN A 87 -6.22 4.21 2.80
N ALA A 88 -5.09 4.18 2.10
CA ALA A 88 -3.89 3.50 2.57
C ALA A 88 -3.34 4.11 3.87
N ALA A 89 -3.36 5.44 3.99
CA ALA A 89 -2.93 6.13 5.20
C ALA A 89 -3.90 5.87 6.38
N ILE A 90 -5.21 5.94 6.13
CA ILE A 90 -6.25 5.65 7.15
C ILE A 90 -6.14 4.19 7.60
N PHE A 91 -6.04 3.25 6.68
CA PHE A 91 -5.87 1.82 6.98
C PHE A 91 -4.61 1.56 7.81
N THR A 92 -3.51 2.24 7.49
CA THR A 92 -2.28 2.17 8.29
C THR A 92 -2.50 2.70 9.71
N ALA A 93 -3.20 3.83 9.86
CA ALA A 93 -3.55 4.37 11.16
C ALA A 93 -4.49 3.43 11.95
N GLU A 94 -5.46 2.79 11.29
CA GLU A 94 -6.33 1.79 11.90
C GLU A 94 -5.51 0.60 12.46
N LEU A 95 -4.55 0.07 11.71
CA LEU A 95 -3.67 -0.99 12.19
C LEU A 95 -2.81 -0.55 13.39
N LEU A 96 -2.26 0.66 13.35
CA LEU A 96 -1.48 1.22 14.46
C LEU A 96 -2.33 1.45 15.70
N SER A 97 -3.61 1.81 15.54
CA SER A 97 -4.54 2.07 16.63
C SER A 97 -4.85 0.85 17.48
N LEU A 98 -4.59 -0.36 16.98
CA LEU A 98 -4.78 -1.60 17.74
C LEU A 98 -3.86 -1.67 18.99
N HIS A 99 -2.76 -0.91 18.97
CA HIS A 99 -1.77 -0.88 20.06
C HIS A 99 -1.39 0.55 20.47
N ASN A 100 -2.14 1.58 20.00
CA ASN A 100 -1.88 2.98 20.30
C ASN A 100 -3.19 3.75 20.52
N ASN A 101 -3.49 4.07 21.79
CA ASN A 101 -4.73 4.75 22.17
C ASN A 101 -4.83 6.17 21.61
N GLU A 102 -3.73 6.91 21.48
CA GLU A 102 -3.75 8.27 20.91
C GLU A 102 -4.21 8.25 19.44
N ILE A 103 -3.71 7.30 18.68
CA ILE A 103 -4.13 7.12 17.27
C ILE A 103 -5.60 6.69 17.22
N LYS A 104 -6.03 5.79 18.12
CA LYS A 104 -7.43 5.35 18.21
C LYS A 104 -8.37 6.54 18.45
N GLU A 105 -8.07 7.39 19.42
CA GLU A 105 -8.89 8.57 19.73
C GLU A 105 -9.02 9.54 18.53
N LYS A 106 -7.91 9.74 17.80
CA LYS A 106 -7.90 10.55 16.57
C LYS A 106 -8.77 9.93 15.46
N LEU A 107 -8.75 8.61 15.30
CA LEU A 107 -9.60 7.91 14.34
C LEU A 107 -11.08 7.96 14.74
N ASP A 108 -11.40 7.79 16.01
CA ASP A 108 -12.77 7.92 16.52
C ASP A 108 -13.33 9.33 16.24
N ALA A 109 -12.54 10.37 16.51
CA ALA A 109 -12.90 11.76 16.19
C ALA A 109 -13.06 11.97 14.67
N PHE A 110 -12.16 11.43 13.86
CA PHE A 110 -12.25 11.50 12.40
C PHE A 110 -13.56 10.87 11.88
N LYS A 111 -13.94 9.70 12.40
CA LYS A 111 -15.19 9.02 12.03
C LYS A 111 -16.43 9.80 12.48
N LEU A 112 -16.42 10.37 13.70
CA LEU A 112 -17.51 11.22 14.19
C LEU A 112 -17.72 12.46 13.32
N ASN A 113 -16.66 12.99 12.72
CA ASN A 113 -16.70 14.12 11.79
C ASN A 113 -17.04 13.71 10.33
N GLY A 114 -17.61 12.53 10.11
CA GLY A 114 -18.05 12.05 8.80
C GLY A 114 -16.94 11.48 7.91
N ALA A 115 -15.78 11.14 8.47
CA ALA A 115 -14.63 10.59 7.75
C ALA A 115 -14.20 11.43 6.53
N SER A 116 -14.36 12.76 6.61
CA SER A 116 -14.01 13.71 5.54
C SER A 116 -12.71 14.45 5.89
N LEU A 117 -11.88 14.65 4.85
CA LEU A 117 -10.61 15.38 4.90
C LEU A 117 -10.75 16.72 4.19
#